data_29c1b1abb3e657b1d463e22eb9dbdcde
#
_entry.id   29c1b1abb3e657b1d463e22eb9dbdcde
#
_cell.length_a   1.000
_cell.length_b   1.000
_cell.length_c   1.000
_cell.angle_alpha   90.00
_cell.angle_beta   90.00
_cell.angle_gamma   90.00
#
_symmetry.space_group_name_H-M   'P 1'
#
loop_
_entity.id
_entity.type
_entity.pdbx_description
1 polymer ?
#
loop_
_entity_poly.entity_id
_entity_poly.type
_entity_poly.pdbx_seq_one_letter_code
_entity_poly.pdbx_strand_id
1 'polypeptide(L)'
;MVSVAIFAAIVLFAVRYRRRRGVVAEQIEGSTALEITWSIIPLGIFIVIFLWGAVIYFKERTPPRGATEVYVVAKQWMWKLQHEEGQREINELHVPVGRDVKMILTSQDVIHSFYVPAFRIKQDVLPGRYTTAWFRPTKAGIYHLFCAEYCGSQHSGMIGQVVVLEPAQYEAWLSGGAAAGSMASNGQNLFQQLGCSTCHRSDTQGRGPELVGLFGKPVQLEDGRVVTADENYIRESILTPGAKIVSGFKPIMPVFQGLVSEEQLNALVAYVKSLNPSPSGAAGGPTVVPSGAKPQETKVQ
;
A
#
# COMPACT_ATOMS: atom_id res chain seq x y z
N MET A 1 7.69 -37.86 -16.02
CA MET A 1 8.64 -38.89 -16.53
C MET A 1 9.09 -39.84 -15.42
N VAL A 2 9.57 -39.38 -14.27
CA VAL A 2 10.04 -40.23 -13.15
C VAL A 2 8.95 -41.20 -12.65
N SER A 3 7.74 -40.71 -12.43
CA SER A 3 6.60 -41.56 -11.97
C SER A 3 6.27 -42.70 -12.95
N VAL A 4 6.35 -42.44 -14.26
CA VAL A 4 6.11 -43.46 -15.29
C VAL A 4 7.22 -44.51 -15.26
N ALA A 5 8.47 -44.10 -15.08
CA ALA A 5 9.61 -45.02 -14.98
C ALA A 5 9.51 -45.92 -13.73
N ILE A 6 9.12 -45.35 -12.58
CA ILE A 6 8.89 -46.08 -11.35
C ILE A 6 7.75 -47.12 -11.53
N PHE A 7 6.62 -46.69 -12.10
CA PHE A 7 5.50 -47.57 -12.36
C PHE A 7 5.87 -48.74 -13.31
N ALA A 8 6.57 -48.41 -14.40
CA ALA A 8 7.06 -49.43 -15.33
C ALA A 8 8.02 -50.43 -14.65
N ALA A 9 8.93 -49.93 -13.80
CA ALA A 9 9.84 -50.78 -13.02
C ALA A 9 9.09 -51.73 -12.07
N ILE A 10 8.07 -51.22 -11.38
CA ILE A 10 7.22 -52.01 -10.48
C ILE A 10 6.53 -53.14 -11.26
N VAL A 11 5.90 -52.81 -12.39
CA VAL A 11 5.22 -53.82 -13.24
C VAL A 11 6.23 -54.85 -13.78
N LEU A 12 7.38 -54.36 -14.28
CA LEU A 12 8.43 -55.24 -14.79
C LEU A 12 8.91 -56.22 -13.73
N PHE A 13 9.20 -55.75 -12.52
CA PHE A 13 9.66 -56.60 -11.40
C PHE A 13 8.57 -57.55 -10.91
N ALA A 14 7.32 -57.13 -10.84
CA ALA A 14 6.20 -57.99 -10.47
C ALA A 14 6.02 -59.17 -11.46
N VAL A 15 6.22 -58.90 -12.77
CA VAL A 15 6.15 -59.96 -13.79
C VAL A 15 7.39 -60.84 -13.76
N ARG A 16 8.59 -60.26 -13.72
CA ARG A 16 9.86 -60.98 -13.78
C ARG A 16 10.10 -61.85 -12.55
N TYR A 17 9.80 -61.37 -11.36
CA TYR A 17 10.04 -62.08 -10.08
C TYR A 17 8.77 -62.74 -9.53
N ARG A 18 7.77 -62.99 -10.36
CA ARG A 18 6.54 -63.69 -9.99
C ARG A 18 6.87 -65.06 -9.42
N ARG A 19 6.30 -65.43 -8.28
CA ARG A 19 6.46 -66.76 -7.64
C ARG A 19 6.08 -67.90 -8.61
N ARG A 20 7.00 -68.81 -8.83
CA ARG A 20 6.79 -70.00 -9.63
C ARG A 20 6.93 -71.24 -8.73
N ARG A 21 6.12 -72.32 -8.97
CA ARG A 21 6.21 -73.58 -8.21
C ARG A 21 7.56 -74.18 -8.48
N GLY A 22 8.27 -74.66 -7.39
CA GLY A 22 9.55 -75.38 -7.48
C GLY A 22 10.78 -74.48 -7.70
N VAL A 23 10.62 -73.16 -7.77
CA VAL A 23 11.75 -72.23 -7.85
C VAL A 23 11.98 -71.62 -6.47
N VAL A 24 13.18 -71.78 -5.92
CA VAL A 24 13.64 -71.07 -4.73
C VAL A 24 14.12 -69.67 -5.18
N ALA A 25 13.62 -68.60 -4.54
CA ALA A 25 14.05 -67.26 -4.84
C ALA A 25 15.52 -67.05 -4.43
N GLU A 26 16.30 -66.44 -5.31
CA GLU A 26 17.66 -65.99 -4.98
C GLU A 26 17.60 -64.96 -3.87
N GLN A 27 18.39 -65.17 -2.82
CA GLN A 27 18.51 -64.17 -1.74
C GLN A 27 19.46 -63.06 -2.19
N ILE A 28 18.89 -61.96 -2.55
CA ILE A 28 19.64 -60.77 -2.96
C ILE A 28 20.05 -60.01 -1.69
N GLU A 29 21.33 -60.01 -1.40
CA GLU A 29 21.89 -59.17 -0.35
C GLU A 29 22.02 -57.74 -0.84
N GLY A 30 22.07 -56.76 0.09
CA GLY A 30 22.24 -55.35 -0.25
C GLY A 30 23.54 -55.09 -1.03
N SER A 31 23.59 -53.95 -1.71
CA SER A 31 24.81 -53.49 -2.40
C SER A 31 25.28 -52.19 -1.75
N THR A 32 26.33 -52.26 -0.95
CA THR A 32 26.92 -51.09 -0.29
C THR A 32 27.26 -49.95 -1.28
N ALA A 33 27.77 -50.30 -2.47
CA ALA A 33 28.08 -49.33 -3.51
C ALA A 33 26.81 -48.60 -4.00
N LEU A 34 25.71 -49.33 -4.20
CA LEU A 34 24.44 -48.74 -4.59
C LEU A 34 23.86 -47.86 -3.47
N GLU A 35 23.94 -48.32 -2.23
CA GLU A 35 23.45 -47.59 -1.05
C GLU A 35 24.19 -46.27 -0.84
N ILE A 36 25.51 -46.30 -0.95
CA ILE A 36 26.34 -45.08 -0.90
C ILE A 36 25.99 -44.13 -2.05
N THR A 37 25.84 -44.66 -3.27
CA THR A 37 25.56 -43.86 -4.46
C THR A 37 24.23 -43.10 -4.32
N TRP A 38 23.14 -43.78 -3.95
CA TRP A 38 21.85 -43.12 -3.81
C TRP A 38 21.72 -42.23 -2.55
N SER A 39 22.62 -42.39 -1.59
CA SER A 39 22.69 -41.51 -0.41
C SER A 39 23.55 -40.29 -0.67
N ILE A 40 24.73 -40.44 -1.22
CA ILE A 40 25.70 -39.34 -1.40
C ILE A 40 25.29 -38.40 -2.54
N ILE A 41 24.79 -38.91 -3.68
CA ILE A 41 24.40 -38.10 -4.82
C ILE A 41 23.24 -37.17 -4.45
N PRO A 42 22.09 -37.65 -3.92
CA PRO A 42 21.02 -36.78 -3.49
C PRO A 42 21.42 -35.82 -2.37
N LEU A 43 22.23 -36.28 -1.39
CA LEU A 43 22.74 -35.42 -0.34
C LEU A 43 23.55 -34.24 -0.92
N GLY A 44 24.45 -34.52 -1.86
CA GLY A 44 25.21 -33.47 -2.54
C GLY A 44 24.32 -32.46 -3.27
N ILE A 45 23.29 -32.95 -3.98
CA ILE A 45 22.30 -32.08 -4.65
C ILE A 45 21.54 -31.23 -3.63
N PHE A 46 21.07 -31.82 -2.52
CA PHE A 46 20.38 -31.08 -1.46
C PHE A 46 21.26 -30.01 -0.82
N ILE A 47 22.54 -30.31 -0.57
CA ILE A 47 23.49 -29.31 -0.02
C ILE A 47 23.64 -28.14 -0.98
N VAL A 48 23.81 -28.39 -2.30
CA VAL A 48 23.92 -27.33 -3.31
C VAL A 48 22.67 -26.46 -3.34
N ILE A 49 21.48 -27.08 -3.37
CA ILE A 49 20.20 -26.37 -3.36
C ILE A 49 20.04 -25.56 -2.07
N PHE A 50 20.39 -26.16 -0.92
CA PHE A 50 20.30 -25.48 0.38
C PHE A 50 21.23 -24.25 0.43
N LEU A 51 22.48 -24.39 0.04
CA LEU A 51 23.45 -23.28 0.05
C LEU A 51 23.01 -22.18 -0.91
N TRP A 52 22.54 -22.53 -2.10
CA TRP A 52 22.01 -21.56 -3.06
C TRP A 52 20.78 -20.83 -2.49
N GLY A 53 19.82 -21.58 -1.94
CA GLY A 53 18.65 -21.01 -1.28
C GLY A 53 19.00 -20.09 -0.10
N ALA A 54 19.98 -20.48 0.72
CA ALA A 54 20.47 -19.67 1.84
C ALA A 54 21.08 -18.33 1.35
N VAL A 55 21.89 -18.36 0.30
CA VAL A 55 22.47 -17.14 -0.29
C VAL A 55 21.37 -16.18 -0.78
N ILE A 56 20.37 -16.70 -1.50
CA ILE A 56 19.21 -15.91 -1.97
C ILE A 56 18.45 -15.34 -0.77
N TYR A 57 18.15 -16.17 0.22
CA TYR A 57 17.42 -15.75 1.42
C TYR A 57 18.11 -14.59 2.15
N PHE A 58 19.40 -14.70 2.41
CA PHE A 58 20.14 -13.62 3.08
C PHE A 58 20.22 -12.36 2.23
N LYS A 59 20.37 -12.49 0.91
CA LYS A 59 20.35 -11.35 0.00
C LYS A 59 19.00 -10.62 0.04
N GLU A 60 17.89 -11.34 -0.02
CA GLU A 60 16.54 -10.76 0.01
C GLU A 60 16.16 -10.18 1.39
N ARG A 61 16.76 -10.71 2.47
CA ARG A 61 16.49 -10.24 3.84
C ARG A 61 17.37 -9.08 4.29
N THR A 62 18.44 -8.79 3.60
CA THR A 62 19.41 -7.75 3.99
C THR A 62 19.24 -6.53 3.08
N PRO A 63 18.62 -5.44 3.56
CA PRO A 63 18.52 -4.21 2.78
C PRO A 63 19.90 -3.67 2.41
N PRO A 64 20.10 -3.15 1.19
CA PRO A 64 21.31 -2.47 0.80
C PRO A 64 21.60 -1.25 1.69
N ARG A 65 22.88 -0.94 1.89
CA ARG A 65 23.30 0.27 2.63
C ARG A 65 22.84 1.51 1.86
N GLY A 66 22.28 2.49 2.57
CA GLY A 66 21.80 3.73 1.95
C GLY A 66 20.45 3.60 1.25
N ALA A 67 19.68 2.54 1.51
CA ALA A 67 18.29 2.45 1.09
C ALA A 67 17.47 3.54 1.78
N THR A 68 16.57 4.20 1.03
CA THR A 68 15.61 5.18 1.57
C THR A 68 14.69 4.49 2.58
N GLU A 69 14.61 5.00 3.80
CA GLU A 69 13.79 4.41 4.85
C GLU A 69 12.36 4.94 4.82
N VAL A 70 11.40 4.04 4.94
CA VAL A 70 9.97 4.38 5.10
C VAL A 70 9.41 3.61 6.29
N TYR A 71 8.84 4.33 7.23
CA TYR A 71 8.16 3.76 8.39
C TYR A 71 6.71 3.45 8.02
N VAL A 72 6.28 2.21 8.24
CA VAL A 72 4.93 1.74 7.92
C VAL A 72 4.25 1.28 9.19
N VAL A 73 3.15 1.92 9.54
CA VAL A 73 2.33 1.55 10.69
C VAL A 73 0.97 1.07 10.19
N ALA A 74 0.72 -0.22 10.34
CA ALA A 74 -0.57 -0.82 10.03
C ALA A 74 -1.57 -0.56 11.16
N LYS A 75 -2.81 -0.27 10.80
CA LYS A 75 -3.96 -0.16 11.70
C LYS A 75 -5.20 -0.62 10.95
N GLN A 76 -6.20 -1.15 11.62
CA GLN A 76 -7.49 -1.51 11.04
C GLN A 76 -8.21 -0.26 10.50
N TRP A 77 -8.39 -0.08 9.21
CA TRP A 77 -7.95 -0.85 8.04
C TRP A 77 -7.22 0.10 7.09
N MET A 78 -6.06 0.57 7.51
CA MET A 78 -5.25 1.55 6.78
C MET A 78 -3.75 1.30 6.95
N TRP A 79 -2.99 1.79 5.99
CA TRP A 79 -1.54 1.87 6.02
C TRP A 79 -1.14 3.32 6.28
N LYS A 80 -0.46 3.59 7.38
CA LYS A 80 0.15 4.89 7.67
C LYS A 80 1.62 4.79 7.32
N LEU A 81 2.09 5.71 6.48
CA LEU A 81 3.46 5.71 5.99
C LEU A 81 4.12 7.03 6.34
N GLN A 82 5.39 6.98 6.69
CA GLN A 82 6.19 8.16 6.98
C GLN A 82 7.58 7.99 6.38
N HIS A 83 7.96 8.93 5.54
CA HIS A 83 9.29 9.03 4.96
C HIS A 83 10.28 9.62 5.96
N GLU A 84 11.58 9.35 5.76
CA GLU A 84 12.65 9.86 6.61
C GLU A 84 12.66 11.40 6.61
N GLU A 85 12.33 12.02 5.48
CA GLU A 85 12.22 13.48 5.31
C GLU A 85 10.99 14.10 5.99
N GLY A 86 10.13 13.27 6.59
CA GLY A 86 8.98 13.71 7.37
C GLY A 86 7.64 13.70 6.65
N GLN A 87 7.59 13.43 5.34
CA GLN A 87 6.33 13.28 4.58
C GLN A 87 5.53 12.11 5.14
N ARG A 88 4.20 12.31 5.27
CA ARG A 88 3.27 11.31 5.78
C ARG A 88 2.19 11.03 4.76
N GLU A 89 1.86 9.76 4.63
CA GLU A 89 0.88 9.26 3.68
C GLU A 89 -0.07 8.26 4.33
N ILE A 90 -1.26 8.10 3.75
CA ILE A 90 -2.24 7.10 4.16
C ILE A 90 -2.67 6.31 2.94
N ASN A 91 -2.49 4.97 2.97
CA ASN A 91 -2.82 4.04 1.90
C ASN A 91 -2.11 4.32 0.55
N GLU A 92 -1.15 5.21 0.53
CA GLU A 92 -0.40 5.58 -0.66
C GLU A 92 1.08 5.68 -0.28
N LEU A 93 1.96 5.08 -1.08
CA LEU A 93 3.41 5.07 -0.88
C LEU A 93 4.09 5.61 -2.12
N HIS A 94 4.69 6.79 -2.03
CA HIS A 94 5.51 7.35 -3.10
C HIS A 94 6.97 6.91 -2.96
N VAL A 95 7.55 6.40 -4.04
CA VAL A 95 8.94 5.94 -4.08
C VAL A 95 9.59 6.24 -5.43
N PRO A 96 10.92 6.48 -5.48
CA PRO A 96 11.61 6.75 -6.73
C PRO A 96 11.98 5.47 -7.49
N VAL A 97 11.95 5.53 -8.82
CA VAL A 97 12.50 4.49 -9.69
C VAL A 97 14.01 4.31 -9.42
N GLY A 98 14.46 3.06 -9.41
CA GLY A 98 15.87 2.70 -9.38
C GLY A 98 16.58 2.85 -8.04
N ARG A 99 15.91 3.35 -6.99
CA ARG A 99 16.46 3.44 -5.64
C ARG A 99 15.97 2.27 -4.77
N ASP A 100 16.83 1.83 -3.85
CA ASP A 100 16.42 0.85 -2.85
C ASP A 100 15.56 1.52 -1.79
N VAL A 101 14.44 0.89 -1.47
CA VAL A 101 13.51 1.34 -0.44
C VAL A 101 13.45 0.27 0.65
N LYS A 102 13.77 0.67 1.87
CA LYS A 102 13.68 -0.15 3.08
C LYS A 102 12.46 0.27 3.87
N MET A 103 11.56 -0.66 4.10
CA MET A 103 10.39 -0.45 4.93
C MET A 103 10.62 -1.01 6.32
N ILE A 104 10.28 -0.22 7.34
CA ILE A 104 10.28 -0.59 8.76
C ILE A 104 8.82 -0.64 9.19
N LEU A 105 8.32 -1.86 9.42
CA LEU A 105 6.90 -2.12 9.56
C LEU A 105 6.55 -2.52 10.99
N THR A 106 5.47 -1.94 11.53
CA THR A 106 4.87 -2.33 12.81
C THR A 106 3.35 -2.17 12.76
N SER A 107 2.63 -2.82 13.68
CA SER A 107 1.18 -2.70 13.80
C SER A 107 0.79 -2.03 15.11
N GLN A 108 -0.30 -1.25 15.08
CA GLN A 108 -0.91 -0.63 16.27
C GLN A 108 -1.96 -1.53 16.95
N ASP A 109 -2.44 -2.56 16.26
CA ASP A 109 -3.57 -3.37 16.74
C ASP A 109 -3.36 -4.88 16.51
N VAL A 110 -3.76 -5.41 15.36
CA VAL A 110 -3.69 -6.83 15.02
C VAL A 110 -2.56 -7.12 14.03
N ILE A 111 -2.36 -8.37 13.68
CA ILE A 111 -1.44 -8.77 12.62
C ILE A 111 -2.02 -8.35 11.27
N HIS A 112 -1.18 -7.72 10.44
CA HIS A 112 -1.43 -7.41 9.05
C HIS A 112 -0.31 -8.01 8.20
N SER A 113 -0.42 -7.95 6.88
CA SER A 113 0.67 -8.33 5.98
C SER A 113 0.76 -7.35 4.82
N PHE A 114 1.86 -6.63 4.75
CA PHE A 114 2.14 -5.68 3.67
C PHE A 114 2.51 -6.47 2.41
N TYR A 115 1.68 -6.36 1.38
CA TYR A 115 1.81 -7.16 0.17
C TYR A 115 1.70 -6.32 -1.09
N VAL A 116 2.78 -6.27 -1.87
CA VAL A 116 2.82 -5.65 -3.19
C VAL A 116 3.13 -6.73 -4.23
N PRO A 117 2.11 -7.30 -4.88
CA PRO A 117 2.28 -8.42 -5.82
C PRO A 117 3.27 -8.12 -6.95
N ALA A 118 3.20 -6.92 -7.51
CA ALA A 118 4.05 -6.49 -8.60
C ALA A 118 5.55 -6.48 -8.26
N PHE A 119 5.89 -6.29 -6.99
CA PHE A 119 7.27 -6.30 -6.49
C PHE A 119 7.68 -7.65 -5.89
N ARG A 120 6.75 -8.60 -5.83
CA ARG A 120 6.93 -9.93 -5.22
C ARG A 120 7.38 -9.87 -3.76
N ILE A 121 6.95 -8.84 -3.03
CA ILE A 121 7.24 -8.68 -1.60
C ILE A 121 5.97 -8.92 -0.79
N LYS A 122 6.13 -9.67 0.29
CA LYS A 122 5.14 -9.86 1.34
C LYS A 122 5.85 -9.89 2.68
N GLN A 123 5.40 -9.08 3.63
CA GLN A 123 5.97 -9.04 4.97
C GLN A 123 4.87 -8.87 6.00
N ASP A 124 4.84 -9.77 6.96
CA ASP A 124 3.91 -9.69 8.07
C ASP A 124 4.29 -8.54 9.00
N VAL A 125 3.26 -7.81 9.42
CA VAL A 125 3.34 -6.60 10.23
C VAL A 125 2.72 -6.90 11.58
N LEU A 126 3.57 -6.97 12.61
CA LEU A 126 3.22 -7.50 13.91
C LEU A 126 3.11 -6.39 14.95
N PRO A 127 2.14 -6.45 15.87
CA PRO A 127 2.09 -5.53 17.00
C PRO A 127 3.27 -5.77 17.96
N GLY A 128 3.79 -4.68 18.54
CA GLY A 128 4.84 -4.72 19.55
C GLY A 128 6.25 -5.07 19.04
N ARG A 129 6.44 -5.20 17.72
CA ARG A 129 7.77 -5.42 17.13
C ARG A 129 7.89 -4.79 15.76
N TYR A 130 9.13 -4.55 15.34
CA TYR A 130 9.43 -4.10 13.97
C TYR A 130 9.84 -5.27 13.10
N THR A 131 9.30 -5.30 11.89
CA THR A 131 9.75 -6.18 10.80
C THR A 131 10.28 -5.33 9.66
N THR A 132 11.08 -5.91 8.79
CA THR A 132 11.74 -5.17 7.70
C THR A 132 11.51 -5.88 6.38
N ALA A 133 11.22 -5.12 5.34
CA ALA A 133 11.23 -5.56 3.95
C ALA A 133 11.91 -4.48 3.11
N TRP A 134 12.45 -4.86 1.94
CA TRP A 134 13.02 -3.91 1.01
C TRP A 134 12.73 -4.30 -0.44
N PHE A 135 12.78 -3.33 -1.32
CA PHE A 135 12.62 -3.54 -2.76
C PHE A 135 13.27 -2.41 -3.55
N ARG A 136 13.48 -2.65 -4.85
CA ARG A 136 13.94 -1.64 -5.79
C ARG A 136 12.95 -1.57 -6.95
N PRO A 137 12.14 -0.51 -7.07
CA PRO A 137 11.24 -0.34 -8.20
C PRO A 137 12.05 -0.10 -9.48
N THR A 138 11.71 -0.82 -10.55
CA THR A 138 12.44 -0.73 -11.83
C THR A 138 11.69 0.06 -12.90
N LYS A 139 10.41 0.35 -12.67
CA LYS A 139 9.56 1.04 -13.64
C LYS A 139 8.58 1.97 -12.91
N ALA A 140 8.46 3.20 -13.41
CA ALA A 140 7.45 4.15 -12.95
C ALA A 140 6.03 3.64 -13.22
N GLY A 141 5.09 3.98 -12.33
CA GLY A 141 3.70 3.56 -12.44
C GLY A 141 3.03 3.45 -11.08
N ILE A 142 1.76 3.04 -11.08
CA ILE A 142 0.94 2.83 -9.89
C ILE A 142 0.73 1.33 -9.72
N TYR A 143 1.02 0.82 -8.53
CA TYR A 143 0.95 -0.59 -8.19
C TYR A 143 0.07 -0.80 -6.97
N HIS A 144 -0.68 -1.90 -6.93
CA HIS A 144 -1.56 -2.20 -5.80
C HIS A 144 -0.78 -2.63 -4.56
N LEU A 145 -1.24 -2.14 -3.40
CA LEU A 145 -0.84 -2.57 -2.07
C LEU A 145 -2.05 -3.23 -1.39
N PHE A 146 -1.86 -4.42 -0.85
CA PHE A 146 -2.90 -5.18 -0.16
C PHE A 146 -2.48 -5.54 1.27
N CYS A 147 -3.47 -5.83 2.11
CA CYS A 147 -3.27 -6.61 3.31
C CYS A 147 -3.46 -8.10 2.98
N ALA A 148 -2.44 -8.92 3.24
CA ALA A 148 -2.44 -10.36 2.92
C ALA A 148 -2.52 -11.25 4.18
N GLU A 149 -2.94 -10.71 5.33
CA GLU A 149 -3.25 -11.44 6.55
C GLU A 149 -4.60 -10.95 7.11
N TYR A 150 -5.49 -11.89 7.48
CA TYR A 150 -6.82 -11.53 7.95
C TYR A 150 -6.74 -10.64 9.20
N CYS A 151 -7.25 -9.42 9.09
CA CYS A 151 -7.16 -8.38 10.11
C CYS A 151 -8.52 -7.84 10.57
N GLY A 152 -9.60 -8.56 10.32
CA GLY A 152 -10.95 -8.17 10.77
C GLY A 152 -11.97 -7.97 9.65
N SER A 153 -13.14 -7.43 9.97
CA SER A 153 -14.31 -7.38 9.08
C SER A 153 -14.11 -6.61 7.77
N GLN A 154 -13.23 -5.60 7.76
CA GLN A 154 -12.90 -4.84 6.55
C GLN A 154 -11.52 -5.19 5.97
N HIS A 155 -11.03 -6.40 6.23
CA HIS A 155 -9.76 -6.87 5.71
C HIS A 155 -9.63 -6.69 4.19
N SER A 156 -10.65 -7.04 3.43
CA SER A 156 -10.67 -6.90 1.96
C SER A 156 -10.67 -5.44 1.49
N GLY A 157 -11.06 -4.50 2.35
CA GLY A 157 -11.03 -3.06 2.10
C GLY A 157 -9.70 -2.39 2.50
N MET A 158 -8.79 -3.10 3.18
CA MET A 158 -7.47 -2.58 3.53
C MET A 158 -6.53 -2.65 2.33
N ILE A 159 -6.75 -1.75 1.40
CA ILE A 159 -6.01 -1.62 0.14
C ILE A 159 -5.35 -0.25 0.08
N GLY A 160 -4.27 -0.18 -0.68
CA GLY A 160 -3.55 1.04 -0.97
C GLY A 160 -2.85 0.94 -2.32
N GLN A 161 -1.96 1.87 -2.57
CA GLN A 161 -1.15 1.89 -3.78
C GLN A 161 0.29 2.31 -3.52
N VAL A 162 1.18 1.85 -4.39
CA VAL A 162 2.57 2.31 -4.46
C VAL A 162 2.73 3.10 -5.75
N VAL A 163 3.04 4.37 -5.62
CA VAL A 163 3.26 5.30 -6.73
C VAL A 163 4.76 5.41 -6.95
N VAL A 164 5.23 4.79 -8.01
CA VAL A 164 6.64 4.84 -8.40
C VAL A 164 6.85 6.01 -9.35
N LEU A 165 7.64 6.99 -8.93
CA LEU A 165 7.91 8.23 -9.65
C LEU A 165 9.30 8.23 -10.28
N GLU A 166 9.46 8.96 -11.37
CA GLU A 166 10.79 9.32 -11.86
C GLU A 166 11.54 10.16 -10.80
N PRO A 167 12.87 10.08 -10.70
CA PRO A 167 13.62 10.73 -9.63
C PRO A 167 13.32 12.23 -9.47
N ALA A 168 13.22 12.97 -10.56
CA ALA A 168 12.90 14.40 -10.51
C ALA A 168 11.48 14.69 -9.97
N GLN A 169 10.53 13.83 -10.29
CA GLN A 169 9.15 13.92 -9.79
C GLN A 169 9.09 13.57 -8.30
N TYR A 170 9.87 12.58 -7.86
CA TYR A 170 9.96 12.20 -6.47
C TYR A 170 10.57 13.32 -5.62
N GLU A 171 11.66 13.95 -6.07
CA GLU A 171 12.26 15.10 -5.37
C GLU A 171 11.30 16.32 -5.31
N ALA A 172 10.54 16.56 -6.38
CA ALA A 172 9.50 17.58 -6.38
C ALA A 172 8.37 17.22 -5.38
N TRP A 173 8.00 15.97 -5.30
CA TRP A 173 7.02 15.48 -4.33
C TRP A 173 7.54 15.62 -2.88
N LEU A 174 8.78 15.25 -2.59
CA LEU A 174 9.42 15.43 -1.27
C LEU A 174 9.46 16.91 -0.85
N SER A 175 9.73 17.81 -1.78
CA SER A 175 9.79 19.27 -1.49
C SER A 175 8.42 19.93 -1.26
N GLY A 176 7.35 19.14 -1.16
CA GLY A 176 5.99 19.60 -0.86
C GLY A 176 5.09 19.82 -2.07
N GLY A 177 5.58 19.54 -3.29
CA GLY A 177 4.80 19.71 -4.52
C GLY A 177 3.68 18.68 -4.72
N ALA A 178 3.70 17.54 -4.01
CA ALA A 178 2.71 16.47 -4.19
C ALA A 178 2.17 15.86 -2.88
N ALA A 179 2.84 16.03 -1.73
CA ALA A 179 2.32 15.51 -0.44
C ALA A 179 1.02 16.20 -0.02
N ALA A 180 0.83 17.47 -0.41
CA ALA A 180 -0.48 18.14 -0.30
C ALA A 180 -1.52 17.49 -1.25
N GLY A 181 -1.08 16.86 -2.35
CA GLY A 181 -1.95 16.26 -3.35
C GLY A 181 -2.60 14.94 -2.93
N SER A 182 -1.88 14.04 -2.21
CA SER A 182 -2.48 12.76 -1.81
C SER A 182 -3.45 12.88 -0.64
N MET A 183 -3.11 13.64 0.39
CA MET A 183 -4.07 13.96 1.45
C MET A 183 -5.25 14.78 0.91
N ALA A 184 -4.99 15.71 -0.01
CA ALA A 184 -6.03 16.49 -0.64
C ALA A 184 -6.92 15.67 -1.56
N SER A 185 -6.39 14.68 -2.31
CA SER A 185 -7.22 13.79 -3.14
C SER A 185 -8.08 12.86 -2.30
N ASN A 186 -7.56 12.32 -1.20
CA ASN A 186 -8.35 11.58 -0.23
C ASN A 186 -9.43 12.47 0.40
N GLY A 187 -9.08 13.71 0.75
CA GLY A 187 -10.02 14.71 1.23
C GLY A 187 -11.09 15.05 0.20
N GLN A 188 -10.75 15.13 -1.07
CA GLN A 188 -11.71 15.34 -2.16
C GLN A 188 -12.71 14.18 -2.26
N ASN A 189 -12.23 12.93 -2.20
CA ASN A 189 -13.10 11.76 -2.20
C ASN A 189 -14.04 11.76 -0.99
N LEU A 190 -13.52 12.03 0.21
CA LEU A 190 -14.33 12.16 1.43
C LEU A 190 -15.35 13.30 1.35
N PHE A 191 -14.94 14.44 0.79
CA PHE A 191 -15.81 15.60 0.58
C PHE A 191 -17.02 15.26 -0.29
N GLN A 192 -16.82 14.40 -1.29
CA GLN A 192 -17.89 13.87 -2.13
C GLN A 192 -18.74 12.82 -1.39
N GLN A 193 -18.10 11.84 -0.74
CA GLN A 193 -18.78 10.76 -0.03
C GLN A 193 -19.64 11.26 1.14
N LEU A 194 -19.16 12.26 1.86
CA LEU A 194 -19.89 12.89 2.98
C LEU A 194 -20.92 13.94 2.51
N GLY A 195 -21.06 14.15 1.20
CA GLY A 195 -22.05 15.05 0.63
C GLY A 195 -21.75 16.53 0.84
N CYS A 196 -20.54 16.91 1.21
CA CYS A 196 -20.15 18.31 1.46
C CYS A 196 -20.35 19.20 0.22
N SER A 197 -20.11 18.62 -0.98
CA SER A 197 -20.29 19.29 -2.28
C SER A 197 -21.73 19.71 -2.58
N THR A 198 -22.73 19.16 -1.88
CA THR A 198 -24.14 19.55 -2.08
C THR A 198 -24.47 20.92 -1.54
N CYS A 199 -23.70 21.38 -0.54
CA CYS A 199 -23.85 22.70 0.08
C CYS A 199 -22.71 23.66 -0.27
N HIS A 200 -21.45 23.18 -0.28
CA HIS A 200 -20.26 23.96 -0.60
C HIS A 200 -19.95 23.88 -2.10
N ARG A 201 -20.69 24.64 -2.87
CA ARG A 201 -20.58 24.70 -4.34
C ARG A 201 -19.77 25.92 -4.76
N SER A 202 -19.13 25.84 -5.91
CA SER A 202 -18.44 26.98 -6.54
C SER A 202 -19.35 27.89 -7.35
N ASP A 203 -20.65 27.54 -7.45
CA ASP A 203 -21.66 28.42 -8.05
C ASP A 203 -22.41 29.22 -6.97
N THR A 204 -23.08 30.32 -7.39
CA THR A 204 -23.82 31.19 -6.50
C THR A 204 -25.06 30.57 -5.85
N GLN A 205 -25.34 29.30 -6.10
CA GLN A 205 -26.49 28.58 -5.57
C GLN A 205 -26.13 27.67 -4.37
N GLY A 206 -24.91 27.72 -3.87
CA GLY A 206 -24.47 26.98 -2.69
C GLY A 206 -25.22 27.42 -1.43
N ARG A 207 -25.67 26.46 -0.61
CA ARG A 207 -26.30 26.75 0.69
C ARG A 207 -25.29 26.98 1.82
N GLY A 208 -24.00 26.73 1.57
CA GLY A 208 -22.86 26.99 2.42
C GLY A 208 -21.86 27.92 1.74
N PRO A 209 -20.89 28.47 2.49
CA PRO A 209 -19.87 29.36 1.91
C PRO A 209 -19.00 28.60 0.90
N GLU A 210 -18.56 29.32 -0.13
CA GLU A 210 -17.59 28.79 -1.10
C GLU A 210 -16.25 28.52 -0.41
N LEU A 211 -15.63 27.39 -0.74
CA LEU A 211 -14.37 26.97 -0.14
C LEU A 211 -13.15 27.30 -1.02
N VAL A 212 -13.37 27.65 -2.30
CA VAL A 212 -12.28 28.01 -3.21
C VAL A 212 -11.60 29.30 -2.73
N GLY A 213 -10.32 29.19 -2.45
CA GLY A 213 -9.53 30.31 -1.95
C GLY A 213 -9.93 30.78 -0.54
N LEU A 214 -10.62 29.97 0.25
CA LEU A 214 -11.03 30.31 1.62
C LEU A 214 -9.85 30.32 2.60
N PHE A 215 -8.95 29.33 2.51
CA PHE A 215 -7.87 29.17 3.48
C PHE A 215 -6.97 30.42 3.56
N GLY A 216 -6.74 30.90 4.78
CA GLY A 216 -5.95 32.09 5.07
C GLY A 216 -6.69 33.42 4.92
N LYS A 217 -7.96 33.42 4.45
CA LYS A 217 -8.75 34.64 4.32
C LYS A 217 -9.51 34.97 5.60
N PRO A 218 -9.81 36.28 5.82
CA PRO A 218 -10.72 36.70 6.87
C PRO A 218 -12.17 36.31 6.53
N VAL A 219 -12.86 35.72 7.50
CA VAL A 219 -14.28 35.32 7.43
C VAL A 219 -15.05 36.10 8.45
N GLN A 220 -16.11 36.80 8.00
CA GLN A 220 -17.03 37.48 8.88
C GLN A 220 -18.10 36.56 9.40
N LEU A 221 -18.27 36.51 10.72
CA LEU A 221 -19.27 35.71 11.42
C LEU A 221 -20.56 36.53 11.62
N GLU A 222 -21.67 35.78 11.86
CA GLU A 222 -22.98 36.38 12.13
C GLU A 222 -22.98 37.27 13.40
N ASP A 223 -22.15 36.93 14.39
CA ASP A 223 -21.98 37.72 15.62
C ASP A 223 -21.10 39.02 15.45
N GLY A 224 -20.69 39.31 14.23
CA GLY A 224 -19.88 40.50 13.88
C GLY A 224 -18.36 40.30 14.03
N ARG A 225 -17.89 39.15 14.59
CA ARG A 225 -16.46 38.86 14.67
C ARG A 225 -15.88 38.52 13.30
N VAL A 226 -14.60 38.86 13.12
CA VAL A 226 -13.82 38.44 11.94
C VAL A 226 -12.76 37.43 12.40
N VAL A 227 -12.71 36.28 11.79
CA VAL A 227 -11.74 35.23 12.09
C VAL A 227 -10.97 34.83 10.83
N THR A 228 -9.74 34.39 10.97
CA THR A 228 -8.99 33.85 9.84
C THR A 228 -9.38 32.42 9.61
N ALA A 229 -9.64 32.04 8.36
CA ALA A 229 -9.93 30.66 7.97
C ALA A 229 -8.64 29.82 7.97
N ASP A 230 -8.07 29.58 9.15
CA ASP A 230 -6.92 28.70 9.36
C ASP A 230 -7.35 27.23 9.52
N GLU A 231 -6.38 26.35 9.78
CA GLU A 231 -6.66 24.90 9.97
C GLU A 231 -7.61 24.67 11.14
N ASN A 232 -7.44 25.40 12.24
CA ASN A 232 -8.29 25.25 13.44
C ASN A 232 -9.73 25.66 13.15
N TYR A 233 -9.92 26.76 12.41
CA TYR A 233 -11.24 27.20 11.98
C TYR A 233 -11.93 26.15 11.11
N ILE A 234 -11.23 25.58 10.12
CA ILE A 234 -11.80 24.55 9.24
C ILE A 234 -12.15 23.29 10.03
N ARG A 235 -11.27 22.83 10.93
CA ARG A 235 -11.52 21.67 11.81
C ARG A 235 -12.75 21.88 12.68
N GLU A 236 -12.83 23.02 13.35
CA GLU A 236 -13.97 23.38 14.21
C GLU A 236 -15.27 23.47 13.41
N SER A 237 -15.22 24.05 12.22
CA SER A 237 -16.41 24.16 11.33
C SER A 237 -16.92 22.78 10.87
N ILE A 238 -16.04 21.78 10.70
CA ILE A 238 -16.45 20.41 10.37
C ILE A 238 -17.02 19.70 11.61
N LEU A 239 -16.34 19.81 12.76
CA LEU A 239 -16.72 19.06 13.96
C LEU A 239 -17.91 19.68 14.68
N THR A 240 -17.96 21.01 14.78
CA THR A 240 -18.94 21.80 15.53
C THR A 240 -19.42 23.00 14.73
N PRO A 241 -20.10 22.80 13.60
CA PRO A 241 -20.42 23.90 12.66
C PRO A 241 -21.32 25.00 13.25
N GLY A 242 -22.05 24.72 14.30
CA GLY A 242 -22.85 25.72 15.01
C GLY A 242 -22.04 26.70 15.89
N ALA A 243 -20.74 26.44 16.13
CA ALA A 243 -19.90 27.30 16.98
C ALA A 243 -19.53 28.64 16.31
N LYS A 244 -19.42 28.65 14.98
CA LYS A 244 -19.03 29.83 14.17
C LYS A 244 -19.84 29.87 12.88
N ILE A 245 -20.92 30.64 12.85
CA ILE A 245 -21.80 30.76 11.69
C ILE A 245 -21.28 31.92 10.81
N VAL A 246 -21.04 31.62 9.54
CA VAL A 246 -20.60 32.63 8.57
C VAL A 246 -21.74 33.60 8.25
N SER A 247 -21.49 34.92 8.27
CA SER A 247 -22.48 35.94 7.97
C SER A 247 -23.16 35.68 6.61
N GLY A 248 -24.49 35.72 6.61
CA GLY A 248 -25.30 35.48 5.41
C GLY A 248 -25.65 34.02 5.12
N PHE A 249 -25.19 33.08 5.94
CA PHE A 249 -25.52 31.63 5.80
C PHE A 249 -26.34 31.14 7.00
N LYS A 250 -27.19 30.14 6.74
CA LYS A 250 -27.98 29.50 7.79
C LYS A 250 -27.19 28.38 8.48
N PRO A 251 -27.44 28.07 9.78
CA PRO A 251 -26.76 27.00 10.52
C PRO A 251 -27.32 25.62 10.16
N ILE A 252 -27.15 25.19 8.91
CA ILE A 252 -27.67 23.94 8.37
C ILE A 252 -26.62 22.86 8.13
N MET A 253 -25.35 23.17 8.38
CA MET A 253 -24.26 22.21 8.21
C MET A 253 -24.38 21.10 9.27
N PRO A 254 -24.36 19.81 8.87
CA PRO A 254 -24.39 18.70 9.81
C PRO A 254 -23.15 18.65 10.71
N VAL A 255 -23.29 18.11 11.91
CA VAL A 255 -22.19 17.86 12.84
C VAL A 255 -21.48 16.57 12.43
N PHE A 256 -20.17 16.64 12.18
CA PHE A 256 -19.35 15.47 11.82
C PHE A 256 -18.50 14.95 12.98
N GLN A 257 -18.64 15.50 14.18
CA GLN A 257 -17.99 15.00 15.38
C GLN A 257 -18.39 13.55 15.68
N GLY A 258 -17.40 12.65 15.75
CA GLY A 258 -17.63 11.21 15.93
C GLY A 258 -17.99 10.44 14.65
N LEU A 259 -18.28 11.13 13.53
CA LEU A 259 -18.53 10.51 12.23
C LEU A 259 -17.28 10.40 11.36
N VAL A 260 -16.32 11.31 11.56
CA VAL A 260 -15.03 11.30 10.86
C VAL A 260 -13.90 11.00 11.83
N SER A 261 -12.92 10.20 11.39
CA SER A 261 -11.69 9.98 12.14
C SER A 261 -10.78 11.20 12.05
N GLU A 262 -9.77 11.27 12.92
CA GLU A 262 -8.77 12.34 12.89
C GLU A 262 -8.01 12.39 11.56
N GLU A 263 -7.72 11.22 10.99
CA GLU A 263 -7.07 11.11 9.68
C GLU A 263 -7.96 11.62 8.54
N GLN A 264 -9.25 11.29 8.59
CA GLN A 264 -10.24 11.78 7.63
C GLN A 264 -10.43 13.30 7.74
N LEU A 265 -10.46 13.81 8.97
CA LEU A 265 -10.54 15.26 9.22
C LEU A 265 -9.30 15.99 8.67
N ASN A 266 -8.10 15.46 8.88
CA ASN A 266 -6.87 16.01 8.33
C ASN A 266 -6.87 16.01 6.79
N ALA A 267 -7.41 14.94 6.17
CA ALA A 267 -7.55 14.88 4.72
C ALA A 267 -8.54 15.92 4.18
N LEU A 268 -9.68 16.13 4.84
CA LEU A 268 -10.64 17.19 4.49
C LEU A 268 -10.02 18.58 4.60
N VAL A 269 -9.27 18.85 5.67
CA VAL A 269 -8.55 20.12 5.85
C VAL A 269 -7.53 20.33 4.74
N ALA A 270 -6.75 19.29 4.40
CA ALA A 270 -5.78 19.34 3.31
C ALA A 270 -6.44 19.62 1.95
N TYR A 271 -7.61 19.02 1.71
CA TYR A 271 -8.39 19.31 0.50
C TYR A 271 -8.84 20.76 0.42
N VAL A 272 -9.43 21.30 1.50
CA VAL A 272 -9.85 22.71 1.53
C VAL A 272 -8.67 23.65 1.32
N LYS A 273 -7.51 23.35 1.89
CA LYS A 273 -6.26 24.12 1.64
C LYS A 273 -5.83 24.07 0.17
N SER A 274 -5.97 22.93 -0.47
CA SER A 274 -5.59 22.74 -1.89
C SER A 274 -6.50 23.48 -2.86
N LEU A 275 -7.68 23.91 -2.44
CA LEU A 275 -8.59 24.75 -3.22
C LEU A 275 -8.12 26.23 -3.33
N ASN A 276 -7.04 26.60 -2.62
CA ASN A 276 -6.43 27.91 -2.81
C ASN A 276 -5.66 27.96 -4.13
N PRO A 277 -5.86 28.98 -4.95
CA PRO A 277 -5.03 29.15 -6.13
C PRO A 277 -3.57 29.39 -5.69
N SER A 278 -2.65 28.58 -6.20
CA SER A 278 -1.21 28.75 -5.94
C SER A 278 -0.72 30.11 -6.42
N PRO A 279 0.14 30.82 -5.66
CA PRO A 279 0.64 32.13 -6.07
C PRO A 279 1.69 32.09 -7.19
N SER A 280 1.91 30.99 -7.88
CA SER A 280 2.92 30.93 -8.95
C SER A 280 2.47 30.14 -10.17
N GLY A 281 2.41 30.80 -11.32
CA GLY A 281 2.61 30.21 -12.65
C GLY A 281 1.36 29.89 -13.42
N ALA A 282 1.11 30.68 -14.41
CA ALA A 282 0.24 30.42 -15.54
C ALA A 282 0.63 29.10 -16.24
N ALA A 283 -0.40 28.44 -16.81
CA ALA A 283 -0.38 27.35 -17.79
C ALA A 283 -0.32 25.91 -17.23
N GLY A 284 -1.46 25.25 -17.35
CA GLY A 284 -1.60 23.81 -17.24
C GLY A 284 -2.85 23.40 -16.45
N GLY A 285 -4.04 23.65 -17.01
CA GLY A 285 -5.27 23.07 -16.47
C GLY A 285 -5.20 21.53 -16.52
N PRO A 286 -5.75 20.82 -15.52
CA PRO A 286 -5.79 19.38 -15.57
C PRO A 286 -6.70 18.94 -16.71
N THR A 287 -6.11 18.28 -17.71
CA THR A 287 -6.86 17.52 -18.70
C THR A 287 -7.63 16.42 -17.95
N VAL A 288 -8.94 16.55 -17.95
CA VAL A 288 -9.87 15.50 -17.53
C VAL A 288 -9.65 14.31 -18.46
N VAL A 289 -9.01 13.26 -17.96
CA VAL A 289 -8.95 11.97 -18.64
C VAL A 289 -10.29 11.27 -18.40
N PRO A 290 -11.04 10.90 -19.48
CA PRO A 290 -12.30 10.19 -19.29
C PRO A 290 -12.05 8.82 -18.66
N SER A 291 -12.77 8.51 -17.61
CA SER A 291 -12.90 7.20 -17.01
C SER A 291 -13.40 6.19 -18.07
N GLY A 292 -12.53 5.34 -18.58
CA GLY A 292 -12.93 4.36 -19.59
C GLY A 292 -11.81 3.53 -20.22
N ALA A 293 -10.70 3.31 -19.55
CA ALA A 293 -9.70 2.36 -20.04
C ALA A 293 -9.70 1.09 -19.16
N LYS A 294 -10.19 -0.02 -19.75
CA LYS A 294 -10.03 -1.38 -19.20
C LYS A 294 -8.54 -1.72 -19.11
N PRO A 295 -8.10 -2.48 -18.09
CA PRO A 295 -6.73 -2.96 -18.00
C PRO A 295 -6.41 -3.89 -19.18
N GLN A 296 -5.35 -3.62 -19.90
CA GLN A 296 -4.79 -4.58 -20.84
C GLN A 296 -4.01 -5.65 -20.08
N GLU A 297 -4.48 -6.89 -20.16
CA GLU A 297 -3.73 -8.07 -19.77
C GLU A 297 -2.55 -8.26 -20.75
N THR A 298 -1.35 -7.98 -20.30
CA THR A 298 -0.14 -8.34 -21.04
C THR A 298 0.25 -9.76 -20.67
N LYS A 299 0.02 -10.71 -21.56
CA LYS A 299 0.59 -12.06 -21.51
C LYS A 299 2.11 -11.96 -21.57
N VAL A 300 2.78 -12.49 -20.56
CA VAL A 300 4.22 -12.71 -20.54
C VAL A 300 4.50 -14.07 -21.18
N GLN A 301 5.27 -14.10 -22.24
CA GLN A 301 5.99 -15.28 -22.71
C GLN A 301 7.26 -15.48 -21.91
#